data_d8820a730cb81fb96800d05f3649212a
#
_entry.id   d8820a730cb81fb96800d05f3649212a
#
_cell.length_a   1.000
_cell.length_b   1.000
_cell.length_c   1.000
_cell.angle_alpha   90.00
_cell.angle_beta   90.00
_cell.angle_gamma   90.00
#
_symmetry.space_group_name_H-M   'P 1'
#
loop_
_entity.id
_entity.type
_entity.pdbx_description
1 polymer ?
#
loop_
_entity_poly.entity_id
_entity_poly.type
_entity_poly.pdbx_seq_one_letter_code
_entity_poly.pdbx_strand_id
1 'polypeptide(L)'
;VRNIDLPKKVIYSERRPKRVLTKLEYQYRQGRTIKDFNSFVEANPDVSIVEMDTVKGSREKGKVFLTMIFRKSSFMLIFLMNDGTQDSVIQVFDTLSNTLGTALFKRLFGVILTDNGVEFKNPNALEHTRPGLIRTHVFFCDPQASWQKPHVENNHRLIRRIIPKGTSLNKLNVEDTRLVCCHINSVIRDNLDGK
;
A
#
# COMPACT_ATOMS: atom_id res chain seq x y z
N VAL A 1 15.82 -28.64 -24.27
CA VAL A 1 15.45 -28.19 -22.93
C VAL A 1 13.95 -28.33 -22.81
N ARG A 2 13.48 -29.21 -21.92
CA ARG A 2 12.05 -29.38 -21.67
C ARG A 2 11.58 -28.32 -20.71
N ASN A 3 10.31 -27.99 -20.80
CA ASN A 3 9.69 -27.02 -19.88
C ASN A 3 9.85 -27.39 -18.38
N ILE A 4 10.05 -28.67 -18.05
CA ILE A 4 10.29 -29.18 -16.70
C ILE A 4 11.70 -28.81 -16.18
N ASP A 5 12.63 -28.51 -17.09
CA ASP A 5 14.02 -28.18 -16.75
C ASP A 5 14.18 -26.68 -16.36
N LEU A 6 13.11 -25.89 -16.41
CA LEU A 6 13.12 -24.47 -16.06
C LEU A 6 13.01 -24.28 -14.54
N PRO A 7 13.86 -23.45 -13.89
CA PRO A 7 14.01 -23.35 -12.44
C PRO A 7 12.76 -22.98 -11.62
N LYS A 8 11.65 -22.63 -12.24
CA LYS A 8 10.42 -22.25 -11.52
C LYS A 8 9.18 -23.05 -11.91
N LYS A 9 9.31 -24.05 -12.77
CA LYS A 9 8.13 -24.71 -13.36
C LYS A 9 7.54 -25.83 -12.52
N VAL A 10 8.28 -26.37 -11.58
CA VAL A 10 7.87 -27.51 -10.74
C VAL A 10 7.18 -27.09 -9.44
N ILE A 11 7.09 -25.78 -9.18
CA ILE A 11 6.40 -25.29 -7.98
C ILE A 11 4.94 -25.03 -8.34
N TYR A 12 4.16 -26.09 -8.52
CA TYR A 12 2.71 -26.00 -8.53
C TYR A 12 2.25 -25.82 -7.08
N SER A 13 1.95 -24.59 -6.70
CA SER A 13 1.13 -24.40 -5.50
C SER A 13 -0.32 -24.69 -5.86
N GLU A 14 -0.98 -25.56 -5.14
CA GLU A 14 -2.43 -25.73 -5.27
C GLU A 14 -3.13 -24.39 -5.21
N ARG A 15 -4.10 -24.16 -6.10
CA ARG A 15 -4.91 -22.95 -6.08
C ARG A 15 -5.64 -22.90 -4.75
N ARG A 16 -5.26 -21.97 -3.89
CA ARG A 16 -6.00 -21.74 -2.65
C ARG A 16 -7.44 -21.40 -3.00
N PRO A 17 -8.43 -21.99 -2.29
CA PRO A 17 -9.83 -21.64 -2.50
C PRO A 17 -10.01 -20.12 -2.34
N LYS A 18 -10.91 -19.53 -3.13
CA LYS A 18 -11.22 -18.09 -3.01
C LYS A 18 -11.67 -17.82 -1.58
N ARG A 19 -11.01 -16.88 -0.92
CA ARG A 19 -11.39 -16.45 0.42
C ARG A 19 -12.78 -15.81 0.37
N VAL A 20 -13.70 -16.35 1.15
CA VAL A 20 -15.02 -15.75 1.36
C VAL A 20 -14.86 -14.59 2.37
N LEU A 21 -15.43 -13.44 2.05
CA LEU A 21 -15.44 -12.29 2.94
C LEU A 21 -16.34 -12.55 4.16
N THR A 22 -15.90 -12.09 5.33
CA THR A 22 -16.74 -12.13 6.53
C THR A 22 -17.82 -11.04 6.46
N LYS A 23 -18.90 -11.17 7.26
CA LYS A 23 -19.97 -10.16 7.35
C LYS A 23 -19.41 -8.76 7.67
N LEU A 24 -18.43 -8.68 8.57
CA LEU A 24 -17.76 -7.42 8.92
C LEU A 24 -16.99 -6.84 7.73
N GLU A 25 -16.34 -7.69 6.95
CA GLU A 25 -15.59 -7.25 5.76
C GLU A 25 -16.53 -6.71 4.67
N TYR A 26 -17.74 -7.22 4.55
CA TYR A 26 -18.76 -6.64 3.69
C TYR A 26 -19.17 -5.23 4.14
N GLN A 27 -19.31 -5.00 5.44
CA GLN A 27 -19.78 -3.72 5.98
C GLN A 27 -18.81 -2.58 5.68
N TYR A 28 -17.50 -2.68 6.01
CA TYR A 28 -16.57 -1.57 5.78
C TYR A 28 -16.19 -1.39 4.30
N ARG A 29 -16.43 -2.41 3.45
CA ARG A 29 -16.21 -2.36 2.01
C ARG A 29 -17.39 -1.83 1.21
N GLN A 30 -18.55 -1.64 1.82
CA GLN A 30 -19.70 -1.11 1.12
C GLN A 30 -19.40 0.28 0.54
N GLY A 31 -19.56 0.44 -0.79
CA GLY A 31 -19.19 1.65 -1.51
C GLY A 31 -17.68 1.88 -1.65
N ARG A 32 -16.86 0.86 -1.32
CA ARG A 32 -15.37 0.94 -1.37
C ARG A 32 -14.74 -0.25 -2.08
N THR A 33 -15.47 -0.88 -2.98
CA THR A 33 -14.95 -2.01 -3.78
C THR A 33 -14.08 -1.52 -4.94
N ILE A 34 -13.39 -2.43 -5.62
CA ILE A 34 -12.64 -2.10 -6.83
C ILE A 34 -13.55 -1.55 -7.96
N LYS A 35 -14.81 -1.95 -7.99
CA LYS A 35 -15.78 -1.39 -8.93
C LYS A 35 -16.09 0.07 -8.60
N ASP A 36 -16.33 0.36 -7.33
CA ASP A 36 -16.57 1.74 -6.85
C ASP A 36 -15.34 2.62 -7.11
N PHE A 37 -14.12 2.07 -6.90
CA PHE A 37 -12.87 2.74 -7.25
C PHE A 37 -12.81 3.12 -8.73
N ASN A 38 -13.10 2.18 -9.63
CA ASN A 38 -13.06 2.44 -11.08
C ASN A 38 -14.07 3.54 -11.45
N SER A 39 -15.31 3.43 -10.99
CA SER A 39 -16.35 4.45 -11.23
C SER A 39 -15.96 5.82 -10.67
N PHE A 40 -15.33 5.85 -9.49
CA PHE A 40 -14.86 7.10 -8.87
C PHE A 40 -13.75 7.75 -9.70
N VAL A 41 -12.78 6.97 -10.16
CA VAL A 41 -11.65 7.47 -10.99
C VAL A 41 -12.16 7.94 -12.36
N GLU A 42 -13.10 7.23 -12.99
CA GLU A 42 -13.72 7.65 -14.24
C GLU A 42 -14.45 9.02 -14.09
N ALA A 43 -15.12 9.22 -12.97
CA ALA A 43 -15.79 10.48 -12.66
C ALA A 43 -14.81 11.62 -12.26
N ASN A 44 -13.58 11.28 -11.87
CA ASN A 44 -12.57 12.23 -11.40
C ASN A 44 -11.20 11.93 -12.05
N PRO A 45 -11.01 12.16 -13.34
CA PRO A 45 -9.83 11.72 -14.11
C PRO A 45 -8.50 12.32 -13.61
N ASP A 46 -8.54 13.50 -13.00
CA ASP A 46 -7.36 14.20 -12.49
C ASP A 46 -7.00 13.82 -11.03
N VAL A 47 -7.78 12.93 -10.42
CA VAL A 47 -7.54 12.56 -9.03
C VAL A 47 -6.21 11.82 -8.86
N SER A 48 -5.46 12.19 -7.82
CA SER A 48 -4.22 11.49 -7.48
C SER A 48 -4.55 10.13 -6.87
N ILE A 49 -4.00 9.07 -7.46
CA ILE A 49 -4.18 7.69 -7.02
C ILE A 49 -2.91 7.21 -6.32
N VAL A 50 -3.07 6.73 -5.10
CA VAL A 50 -2.00 6.15 -4.28
C VAL A 50 -2.33 4.69 -3.99
N GLU A 51 -1.40 3.80 -4.30
CA GLU A 51 -1.47 2.40 -3.86
C GLU A 51 -0.78 2.28 -2.51
N MET A 52 -1.46 1.65 -1.55
CA MET A 52 -0.97 1.49 -0.19
C MET A 52 -0.88 0.01 0.20
N ASP A 53 0.18 -0.33 0.94
CA ASP A 53 0.40 -1.69 1.46
C ASP A 53 1.34 -1.67 2.66
N THR A 54 1.46 -2.79 3.37
CA THR A 54 2.45 -2.97 4.43
C THR A 54 3.53 -3.97 4.05
N VAL A 55 4.76 -3.70 4.47
CA VAL A 55 5.89 -4.62 4.31
C VAL A 55 6.35 -5.07 5.68
N LYS A 56 6.10 -6.35 5.97
CA LYS A 56 6.57 -7.02 7.20
C LYS A 56 7.97 -7.58 6.96
N GLY A 57 8.86 -7.42 7.93
CA GLY A 57 10.20 -8.00 7.90
C GLY A 57 10.17 -9.50 8.20
N SER A 58 10.37 -9.86 9.45
CA SER A 58 10.28 -11.23 9.97
C SER A 58 8.83 -11.59 10.34
N ARG A 59 8.64 -12.86 10.79
CA ARG A 59 7.35 -13.30 11.34
C ARG A 59 7.10 -12.80 12.76
N GLU A 60 8.11 -12.24 13.41
CA GLU A 60 8.02 -11.68 14.76
C GLU A 60 7.14 -10.43 14.77
N LYS A 61 6.51 -10.20 15.92
CA LYS A 61 5.84 -8.92 16.19
C LYS A 61 6.89 -7.80 16.23
N GLY A 62 6.56 -6.64 15.71
CA GLY A 62 7.47 -5.49 15.72
C GLY A 62 7.23 -4.56 14.57
N LYS A 63 8.25 -3.79 14.24
CA LYS A 63 8.19 -2.74 13.23
C LYS A 63 7.81 -3.26 11.85
N VAL A 64 6.99 -2.48 11.16
CA VAL A 64 6.56 -2.74 9.78
C VAL A 64 6.67 -1.45 8.98
N PHE A 65 6.87 -1.57 7.67
CA PHE A 65 6.76 -0.42 6.78
C PHE A 65 5.32 -0.26 6.31
N LEU A 66 4.80 0.96 6.36
CA LEU A 66 3.69 1.39 5.53
C LEU A 66 4.27 2.01 4.26
N THR A 67 3.84 1.54 3.12
CA THR A 67 4.31 2.00 1.81
C THR A 67 3.15 2.64 1.05
N MET A 68 3.39 3.79 0.44
CA MET A 68 2.43 4.52 -0.37
C MET A 68 3.08 4.90 -1.70
N ILE A 69 2.48 4.53 -2.83
CA ILE A 69 3.03 4.75 -4.15
C ILE A 69 2.05 5.54 -5.00
N PHE A 70 2.49 6.67 -5.50
CA PHE A 70 1.75 7.49 -6.44
C PHE A 70 1.77 6.84 -7.83
N ARG A 71 0.61 6.45 -8.36
CA ARG A 71 0.54 5.75 -9.66
C ARG A 71 1.16 6.55 -10.79
N LYS A 72 0.91 7.85 -10.85
CA LYS A 72 1.36 8.73 -11.94
C LYS A 72 2.87 8.91 -11.99
N SER A 73 3.53 9.06 -10.83
CA SER A 73 4.97 9.34 -10.74
C SER A 73 5.79 8.13 -10.32
N SER A 74 5.14 7.03 -9.91
CA SER A 74 5.79 5.89 -9.24
C SER A 74 6.62 6.29 -8.01
N PHE A 75 6.47 7.53 -7.52
CA PHE A 75 7.13 8.00 -6.31
C PHE A 75 6.60 7.24 -5.10
N MET A 76 7.51 6.79 -4.25
CA MET A 76 7.20 5.98 -3.09
C MET A 76 7.49 6.74 -1.80
N LEU A 77 6.55 6.68 -0.86
CA LEU A 77 6.76 7.04 0.53
C LEU A 77 6.84 5.76 1.38
N ILE A 78 7.73 5.75 2.35
CA ILE A 78 7.89 4.65 3.31
C ILE A 78 7.87 5.22 4.71
N PHE A 79 6.99 4.68 5.56
CA PHE A 79 6.88 5.05 6.98
C PHE A 79 7.19 3.83 7.83
N LEU A 80 8.08 4.00 8.81
CA LEU A 80 8.38 2.98 9.80
C LEU A 80 7.37 3.06 10.95
N MET A 81 6.49 2.08 11.05
CA MET A 81 5.54 1.95 12.14
C MET A 81 6.06 0.97 13.20
N ASN A 82 5.71 1.18 14.46
CA ASN A 82 6.12 0.30 15.55
C ASN A 82 5.45 -1.08 15.48
N ASP A 83 4.28 -1.13 14.86
CA ASP A 83 3.52 -2.36 14.61
C ASP A 83 2.62 -2.21 13.38
N GLY A 84 1.96 -3.31 12.97
CA GLY A 84 1.00 -3.34 11.86
C GLY A 84 -0.45 -3.24 12.34
N THR A 85 -0.76 -2.27 13.19
CA THR A 85 -2.11 -2.04 13.71
C THR A 85 -2.83 -0.93 12.93
N GLN A 86 -4.16 -0.86 13.09
CA GLN A 86 -4.97 0.22 12.53
C GLN A 86 -4.54 1.58 13.09
N ASP A 87 -4.27 1.64 14.39
CA ASP A 87 -3.88 2.88 15.09
C ASP A 87 -2.55 3.41 14.54
N SER A 88 -1.56 2.54 14.29
CA SER A 88 -0.29 2.94 13.67
C SER A 88 -0.48 3.54 12.28
N VAL A 89 -1.36 2.97 11.46
CA VAL A 89 -1.69 3.52 10.13
C VAL A 89 -2.39 4.87 10.27
N ILE A 90 -3.39 4.98 11.16
CA ILE A 90 -4.12 6.23 11.41
C ILE A 90 -3.17 7.33 11.88
N GLN A 91 -2.21 7.03 12.76
CA GLN A 91 -1.19 7.99 13.21
C GLN A 91 -0.35 8.54 12.06
N VAL A 92 0.03 7.70 11.09
CA VAL A 92 0.74 8.16 9.89
C VAL A 92 -0.12 9.13 9.09
N PHE A 93 -1.40 8.82 8.88
CA PHE A 93 -2.34 9.69 8.18
C PHE A 93 -2.55 11.02 8.91
N ASP A 94 -2.72 10.97 10.22
CA ASP A 94 -2.90 12.17 11.04
C ASP A 94 -1.64 13.05 11.00
N THR A 95 -0.45 12.46 11.13
CA THR A 95 0.82 13.18 11.03
C THR A 95 0.98 13.84 9.67
N LEU A 96 0.73 13.11 8.58
CA LEU A 96 0.82 13.65 7.22
C LEU A 96 -0.22 14.77 6.99
N SER A 97 -1.46 14.54 7.41
CA SER A 97 -2.54 15.52 7.25
C SER A 97 -2.29 16.80 8.06
N ASN A 98 -1.72 16.68 9.25
CA ASN A 98 -1.35 17.82 10.09
C ASN A 98 -0.15 18.59 9.50
N THR A 99 0.84 17.88 8.95
CA THR A 99 2.04 18.50 8.37
C THR A 99 1.74 19.21 7.06
N LEU A 100 0.93 18.60 6.20
CA LEU A 100 0.60 19.14 4.87
C LEU A 100 -0.59 20.10 4.88
N GLY A 101 -1.44 20.00 5.89
CA GLY A 101 -2.76 20.59 5.88
C GLY A 101 -3.76 19.77 5.05
N THR A 102 -5.04 19.79 5.43
CA THR A 102 -6.08 18.93 4.83
C THR A 102 -6.24 19.16 3.32
N ALA A 103 -6.12 20.40 2.85
CA ALA A 103 -6.30 20.75 1.43
C ALA A 103 -5.20 20.11 0.56
N LEU A 104 -3.92 20.25 0.95
CA LEU A 104 -2.81 19.66 0.22
C LEU A 104 -2.81 18.14 0.34
N PHE A 105 -3.11 17.59 1.53
CA PHE A 105 -3.27 16.16 1.72
C PHE A 105 -4.32 15.59 0.75
N LYS A 106 -5.51 16.19 0.68
CA LYS A 106 -6.59 15.76 -0.23
C LYS A 106 -6.16 15.81 -1.70
N ARG A 107 -5.39 16.82 -2.09
CA ARG A 107 -4.87 16.93 -3.47
C ARG A 107 -3.86 15.83 -3.80
N LEU A 108 -2.95 15.50 -2.88
CA LEU A 108 -1.91 14.50 -3.09
C LEU A 108 -2.42 13.06 -2.89
N PHE A 109 -3.25 12.83 -1.89
CA PHE A 109 -3.78 11.52 -1.50
C PHE A 109 -5.29 11.44 -1.78
N GLY A 110 -5.73 11.91 -2.94
CA GLY A 110 -7.16 11.99 -3.28
C GLY A 110 -7.88 10.65 -3.19
N VAL A 111 -7.23 9.59 -3.68
CA VAL A 111 -7.72 8.21 -3.61
C VAL A 111 -6.62 7.27 -3.17
N ILE A 112 -6.93 6.39 -2.24
CA ILE A 112 -6.05 5.33 -1.75
C ILE A 112 -6.65 3.98 -2.09
N LEU A 113 -5.88 3.15 -2.80
CA LEU A 113 -6.22 1.76 -3.09
C LEU A 113 -5.36 0.84 -2.23
N THR A 114 -6.00 0.01 -1.42
CA THR A 114 -5.31 -0.92 -0.51
C THR A 114 -5.86 -2.34 -0.60
N ASP A 115 -5.23 -3.30 0.06
CA ASP A 115 -5.76 -4.65 0.21
C ASP A 115 -6.69 -4.76 1.43
N ASN A 116 -7.05 -6.00 1.78
CA ASN A 116 -7.93 -6.30 2.91
C ASN A 116 -7.13 -6.61 4.19
N GLY A 117 -5.95 -6.02 4.37
CA GLY A 117 -5.15 -6.15 5.59
C GLY A 117 -5.93 -5.71 6.83
N VAL A 118 -5.66 -6.33 7.96
CA VAL A 118 -6.35 -6.00 9.23
C VAL A 118 -6.09 -4.57 9.67
N GLU A 119 -4.93 -4.03 9.30
CA GLU A 119 -4.47 -2.68 9.55
C GLU A 119 -5.26 -1.60 8.79
N PHE A 120 -6.00 -1.98 7.75
CA PHE A 120 -6.78 -1.06 6.90
C PHE A 120 -8.30 -1.14 7.13
N LYS A 121 -8.76 -1.96 8.08
CA LYS A 121 -10.20 -2.23 8.28
C LYS A 121 -10.99 -1.09 8.96
N ASN A 122 -10.38 0.07 9.16
CA ASN A 122 -11.06 1.27 9.63
C ASN A 122 -10.95 2.41 8.60
N PRO A 123 -11.60 2.27 7.42
CA PRO A 123 -11.52 3.29 6.38
C PRO A 123 -12.05 4.64 6.83
N ASN A 124 -13.06 4.70 7.68
CA ASN A 124 -13.63 5.96 8.16
C ASN A 124 -12.58 6.81 8.89
N ALA A 125 -11.75 6.22 9.74
CA ALA A 125 -10.68 6.94 10.43
C ALA A 125 -9.54 7.37 9.47
N LEU A 126 -9.35 6.65 8.36
CA LEU A 126 -8.37 7.03 7.33
C LEU A 126 -8.93 8.16 6.44
N GLU A 127 -10.21 8.13 6.12
CA GLU A 127 -10.87 9.10 5.24
C GLU A 127 -11.11 10.45 5.89
N HIS A 128 -11.31 10.49 7.22
CA HIS A 128 -11.69 11.70 7.92
C HIS A 128 -10.57 12.19 8.86
N THR A 129 -10.45 13.51 8.97
CA THR A 129 -9.69 14.14 10.04
C THR A 129 -10.51 14.09 11.35
N ARG A 130 -9.88 14.35 12.51
CA ARG A 130 -10.61 14.41 13.80
C ARG A 130 -11.76 15.42 13.83
N PRO A 131 -11.70 16.59 13.16
CA PRO A 131 -12.86 17.47 13.00
C PRO A 131 -13.94 16.94 12.03
N GLY A 132 -13.75 15.77 11.43
CA GLY A 132 -14.72 15.15 10.51
C GLY A 132 -14.63 15.59 9.05
N LEU A 133 -13.59 16.32 8.66
CA LEU A 133 -13.37 16.71 7.27
C LEU A 133 -12.82 15.54 6.44
N ILE A 134 -13.35 15.33 5.25
CA ILE A 134 -12.87 14.32 4.33
C ILE A 134 -11.50 14.72 3.77
N ARG A 135 -10.48 13.88 4.03
CA ARG A 135 -9.10 14.08 3.54
C ARG A 135 -8.71 13.18 2.37
N THR A 136 -9.37 12.04 2.22
CA THR A 136 -9.11 11.07 1.14
C THR A 136 -10.30 10.14 0.95
N HIS A 137 -10.27 9.31 -0.10
CA HIS A 137 -11.21 8.19 -0.29
C HIS A 137 -10.43 6.88 -0.32
N VAL A 138 -10.86 5.89 0.45
CA VAL A 138 -10.18 4.59 0.57
C VAL A 138 -10.99 3.50 -0.12
N PHE A 139 -10.34 2.77 -1.03
CA PHE A 139 -10.94 1.63 -1.72
C PHE A 139 -10.12 0.37 -1.50
N PHE A 140 -10.78 -0.77 -1.62
CA PHE A 140 -10.18 -2.08 -1.37
C PHE A 140 -10.13 -2.93 -2.63
N CYS A 141 -8.97 -3.53 -2.88
CA CYS A 141 -8.84 -4.58 -3.88
C CYS A 141 -9.69 -5.80 -3.54
N ASP A 142 -9.98 -6.60 -4.54
CA ASP A 142 -10.60 -7.90 -4.30
C ASP A 142 -9.63 -8.82 -3.52
N PRO A 143 -10.17 -9.75 -2.72
CA PRO A 143 -9.33 -10.71 -2.01
C PRO A 143 -8.43 -11.49 -2.99
N GLN A 144 -7.14 -11.59 -2.66
CA GLN A 144 -6.13 -12.30 -3.46
C GLN A 144 -5.91 -11.73 -4.89
N ALA A 145 -6.31 -10.50 -5.14
CA ALA A 145 -6.18 -9.82 -6.43
C ALA A 145 -5.02 -8.80 -6.40
N SER A 146 -3.80 -9.27 -6.15
CA SER A 146 -2.61 -8.43 -6.07
C SER A 146 -2.33 -7.66 -7.37
N TRP A 147 -2.71 -8.21 -8.52
CA TRP A 147 -2.60 -7.53 -9.83
C TRP A 147 -3.36 -6.20 -9.92
N GLN A 148 -4.28 -5.91 -9.00
CA GLN A 148 -4.99 -4.64 -8.92
C GLN A 148 -4.13 -3.50 -8.35
N LYS A 149 -2.99 -3.85 -7.72
CA LYS A 149 -1.97 -2.92 -7.18
C LYS A 149 -0.58 -3.18 -7.79
N PRO A 150 -0.38 -3.04 -9.12
CA PRO A 150 0.86 -3.43 -9.77
C PRO A 150 2.06 -2.56 -9.37
N HIS A 151 1.85 -1.29 -9.07
CA HIS A 151 2.93 -0.36 -8.71
C HIS A 151 3.53 -0.71 -7.34
N VAL A 152 2.71 -1.02 -6.34
CA VAL A 152 3.16 -1.47 -5.01
C VAL A 152 3.96 -2.75 -5.13
N GLU A 153 3.49 -3.74 -5.86
CA GLU A 153 4.20 -5.02 -6.01
C GLU A 153 5.58 -4.84 -6.65
N ASN A 154 5.67 -4.01 -7.70
CA ASN A 154 6.95 -3.72 -8.36
C ASN A 154 7.94 -3.05 -7.41
N ASN A 155 7.48 -2.07 -6.62
CA ASN A 155 8.33 -1.36 -5.68
C ASN A 155 8.70 -2.21 -4.46
N HIS A 156 7.83 -3.10 -4.01
CA HIS A 156 8.19 -4.07 -2.96
C HIS A 156 9.35 -4.97 -3.37
N ARG A 157 9.49 -5.30 -4.67
CA ARG A 157 10.68 -6.01 -5.17
C ARG A 157 11.97 -5.20 -4.97
N LEU A 158 11.92 -3.87 -5.13
CA LEU A 158 13.06 -2.99 -4.85
C LEU A 158 13.38 -2.96 -3.35
N ILE A 159 12.37 -2.83 -2.48
CA ILE A 159 12.57 -2.96 -1.01
C ILE A 159 13.26 -4.29 -0.69
N ARG A 160 12.81 -5.40 -1.30
CA ARG A 160 13.35 -6.74 -1.02
C ARG A 160 14.77 -6.98 -1.54
N ARG A 161 15.27 -6.14 -2.45
CA ARG A 161 16.69 -6.13 -2.84
C ARG A 161 17.58 -5.52 -1.76
N ILE A 162 17.08 -4.54 -1.01
CA ILE A 162 17.79 -3.86 0.08
C ILE A 162 17.60 -4.63 1.40
N ILE A 163 16.36 -5.00 1.68
CA ILE A 163 15.94 -5.71 2.91
C ILE A 163 15.28 -7.04 2.50
N PRO A 164 16.02 -8.14 2.50
CA PRO A 164 15.50 -9.45 2.13
C PRO A 164 14.31 -9.89 2.99
N LYS A 165 13.46 -10.73 2.43
CA LYS A 165 12.31 -11.28 3.17
C LYS A 165 12.80 -12.09 4.38
N GLY A 166 12.18 -11.85 5.53
CA GLY A 166 12.57 -12.50 6.80
C GLY A 166 13.54 -11.66 7.65
N THR A 167 14.12 -10.58 7.10
CA THR A 167 14.95 -9.65 7.89
C THR A 167 14.08 -8.83 8.83
N SER A 168 14.39 -8.80 10.12
CA SER A 168 13.67 -8.00 11.10
C SER A 168 13.85 -6.50 10.85
N LEU A 169 12.76 -5.73 10.92
CA LEU A 169 12.79 -4.27 10.81
C LEU A 169 13.01 -3.59 12.17
N ASN A 170 13.05 -4.35 13.27
CA ASN A 170 13.11 -3.80 14.62
C ASN A 170 14.36 -2.95 14.88
N LYS A 171 15.47 -3.26 14.20
CA LYS A 171 16.74 -2.53 14.33
C LYS A 171 16.78 -1.23 13.51
N LEU A 172 15.82 -1.05 12.58
CA LEU A 172 15.80 0.12 11.73
C LEU A 172 15.24 1.34 12.49
N ASN A 173 15.74 2.50 12.12
CA ASN A 173 15.28 3.79 12.58
C ASN A 173 14.69 4.62 11.40
N VAL A 174 14.30 5.85 11.67
CA VAL A 174 13.70 6.75 10.67
C VAL A 174 14.71 7.12 9.57
N GLU A 175 16.00 7.31 9.92
CA GLU A 175 17.04 7.66 8.95
C GLU A 175 17.33 6.48 8.01
N ASP A 176 17.41 5.24 8.53
CA ASP A 176 17.53 4.04 7.70
C ASP A 176 16.36 3.92 6.72
N THR A 177 15.15 4.19 7.22
CA THR A 177 13.94 4.17 6.39
C THR A 177 13.97 5.22 5.30
N ARG A 178 14.43 6.44 5.63
CA ARG A 178 14.62 7.53 4.67
C ARG A 178 15.63 7.14 3.59
N LEU A 179 16.74 6.54 3.98
CA LEU A 179 17.76 6.07 3.04
C LEU A 179 17.20 5.03 2.07
N VAL A 180 16.47 4.03 2.57
CA VAL A 180 15.77 3.02 1.74
C VAL A 180 14.81 3.70 0.77
N CYS A 181 14.01 4.65 1.24
CA CYS A 181 13.07 5.40 0.43
C CYS A 181 13.78 6.20 -0.69
N CYS A 182 14.88 6.89 -0.37
CA CYS A 182 15.67 7.63 -1.34
C CYS A 182 16.27 6.69 -2.41
N HIS A 183 16.85 5.56 -2.02
CA HIS A 183 17.37 4.57 -2.97
C HIS A 183 16.30 4.06 -3.94
N ILE A 184 15.10 3.76 -3.43
CA ILE A 184 14.01 3.28 -4.29
C ILE A 184 13.55 4.36 -5.27
N ASN A 185 13.46 5.60 -4.81
CA ASN A 185 13.01 6.72 -5.65
C ASN A 185 14.09 7.19 -6.64
N SER A 186 15.37 6.85 -6.42
CA SER A 186 16.46 7.15 -7.36
C SER A 186 16.59 6.14 -8.50
N VAL A 187 15.86 5.02 -8.45
CA VAL A 187 15.89 4.02 -9.54
C VAL A 187 15.21 4.60 -10.77
N ILE A 188 15.93 4.61 -11.88
CA ILE A 188 15.39 5.01 -13.19
C ILE A 188 14.21 4.11 -13.56
N ARG A 189 13.16 4.70 -14.05
CA ARG A 189 11.90 4.02 -14.39
C ARG A 189 11.54 4.22 -15.84
N ASP A 190 11.35 3.13 -16.57
CA ASP A 190 11.02 3.16 -18.00
C ASP A 190 9.72 3.94 -18.29
N ASN A 191 8.73 3.87 -17.38
CA ASN A 191 7.45 4.56 -17.53
C ASN A 191 7.50 6.07 -17.26
N LEU A 192 8.67 6.63 -16.95
CA LEU A 192 8.89 8.06 -16.75
C LEU A 192 9.93 8.62 -17.75
N ASP A 193 10.13 7.96 -18.89
CA ASP A 193 11.09 8.34 -19.95
C ASP A 193 12.49 8.60 -19.39
N GLY A 194 12.89 7.85 -18.36
CA GLY A 194 14.19 7.97 -17.72
C GLY A 194 14.37 9.21 -16.83
N LYS A 195 13.26 9.88 -16.44
CA LYS A 195 13.27 11.03 -15.53
C LYS A 195 13.11 10.62 -14.08
#